data_5e7a90aed9bdeb0eef8a2bb054d2f897
#
_entry.id   5e7a90aed9bdeb0eef8a2bb054d2f897
#
_cell.length_a   1.000
_cell.length_b   1.000
_cell.length_c   1.000
_cell.angle_alpha   90.00
_cell.angle_beta   90.00
_cell.angle_gamma   90.00
#
_symmetry.space_group_name_H-M   'P 1'
#
loop_
_entity.id
_entity.type
_entity.pdbx_description
1 polymer ?
#
loop_
_entity_poly.entity_id
_entity_poly.type
_entity_poly.pdbx_seq_one_letter_code
_entity_poly.pdbx_strand_id
1 'polypeptide(L)'
;CKIMDYSRAYLLLKEINKPEAQYECAKMYQYGKGVARNLKEAKKFYEKINPNYKDVSRQYEKICRYIKNDELKKERESYNENSDYTSTSSTISSSSSFCFITTAACLALNKDKDCNELNELRKFRDSHILGNGEDGNDLVEEYYRIGPTIVNYIDREWNPFAIYTELWQDYILPSYDMIKENKNEDAKLIYIEMVKSLCEKYNVPVKKNIMKKYSIKIK
;
A
#
# COMPACT_ATOMS: atom_id res chain seq x y z
N CYS A 1 25.41 13.50 19.18
CA CYS A 1 24.76 12.57 18.22
C CYS A 1 25.75 12.29 17.10
N LYS A 2 26.35 11.07 17.08
CA LYS A 2 27.14 10.62 15.93
C LYS A 2 26.15 10.29 14.81
N ILE A 3 26.01 11.18 13.85
CA ILE A 3 25.39 10.85 12.57
C ILE A 3 26.30 9.82 11.94
N MET A 4 25.85 8.58 11.87
CA MET A 4 26.59 7.53 11.15
C MET A 4 26.61 7.93 9.68
N ASP A 5 27.82 8.17 9.15
CA ASP A 5 28.02 8.45 7.74
C ASP A 5 27.84 7.17 6.93
N TYR A 6 26.58 6.85 6.64
CA TYR A 6 26.21 5.65 5.89
C TYR A 6 26.83 5.65 4.49
N SER A 7 27.04 6.80 3.86
CA SER A 7 27.67 6.89 2.55
C SER A 7 29.11 6.39 2.58
N ARG A 8 29.85 6.80 3.62
CA ARG A 8 31.23 6.36 3.81
C ARG A 8 31.29 4.87 4.18
N ALA A 9 30.34 4.41 5.01
CA ALA A 9 30.23 2.99 5.35
C ALA A 9 29.97 2.13 4.10
N TYR A 10 29.10 2.57 3.20
CA TYR A 10 28.86 1.88 1.93
C TYR A 10 30.14 1.75 1.07
N LEU A 11 30.90 2.83 0.93
CA LEU A 11 32.15 2.80 0.15
C LEU A 11 33.16 1.77 0.66
N LEU A 12 33.21 1.57 1.98
CA LEU A 12 34.08 0.56 2.59
C LEU A 12 33.51 -0.87 2.43
N LEU A 13 32.21 -1.04 2.62
CA LEU A 13 31.55 -2.35 2.60
C LEU A 13 31.48 -2.95 1.18
N LYS A 14 31.30 -2.14 0.15
CA LYS A 14 31.16 -2.63 -1.25
C LYS A 14 32.39 -3.34 -1.78
N GLU A 15 33.59 -3.01 -1.26
CA GLU A 15 34.86 -3.62 -1.65
C GLU A 15 35.11 -4.96 -0.92
N ILE A 16 34.33 -5.25 0.12
CA ILE A 16 34.48 -6.44 0.94
C ILE A 16 33.64 -7.58 0.37
N ASN A 17 34.26 -8.60 -0.17
CA ASN A 17 33.58 -9.78 -0.70
C ASN A 17 33.28 -10.82 0.40
N LYS A 18 32.55 -10.38 1.46
CA LYS A 18 32.05 -11.23 2.54
C LYS A 18 30.51 -11.16 2.61
N PRO A 19 29.85 -12.27 2.98
CA PRO A 19 28.39 -12.30 3.08
C PRO A 19 27.79 -11.20 3.96
N GLU A 20 28.48 -10.88 5.07
CA GLU A 20 28.06 -9.83 6.01
C GLU A 20 28.05 -8.45 5.35
N ALA A 21 29.12 -8.11 4.63
CA ALA A 21 29.24 -6.82 3.95
C ALA A 21 28.25 -6.71 2.80
N GLN A 22 28.09 -7.77 2.02
CA GLN A 22 27.10 -7.83 0.93
C GLN A 22 25.67 -7.71 1.44
N TYR A 23 25.36 -8.33 2.58
CA TYR A 23 24.05 -8.22 3.22
C TYR A 23 23.77 -6.79 3.69
N GLU A 24 24.72 -6.12 4.31
CA GLU A 24 24.55 -4.71 4.71
C GLU A 24 24.43 -3.78 3.48
N CYS A 25 25.22 -3.98 2.41
CA CYS A 25 25.06 -3.24 1.16
C CYS A 25 23.68 -3.45 0.52
N ALA A 26 23.18 -4.68 0.53
CA ALA A 26 21.83 -4.99 0.05
C ALA A 26 20.77 -4.20 0.83
N LYS A 27 20.88 -4.16 2.17
CA LYS A 27 19.99 -3.36 3.02
C LYS A 27 20.12 -1.86 2.78
N MET A 28 21.33 -1.36 2.55
CA MET A 28 21.53 0.05 2.24
C MET A 28 20.80 0.46 0.96
N TYR A 29 20.86 -0.34 -0.10
CA TYR A 29 20.07 -0.12 -1.31
C TYR A 29 18.57 -0.35 -1.13
N GLN A 30 18.19 -1.36 -0.36
CA GLN A 30 16.77 -1.67 -0.09
C GLN A 30 16.07 -0.52 0.62
N TYR A 31 16.75 0.13 1.55
CA TYR A 31 16.18 1.16 2.43
C TYR A 31 16.66 2.58 2.13
N GLY A 32 17.57 2.79 1.18
CA GLY A 32 18.10 4.11 0.85
C GLY A 32 19.01 4.70 1.93
N LYS A 33 19.76 3.86 2.67
CA LYS A 33 20.66 4.30 3.73
C LYS A 33 22.06 4.59 3.18
N GLY A 34 22.43 5.87 3.08
CA GLY A 34 23.73 6.30 2.58
C GLY A 34 23.91 6.16 1.06
N VAL A 35 22.94 5.54 0.38
CA VAL A 35 22.85 5.43 -1.07
C VAL A 35 21.40 5.66 -1.51
N ALA A 36 21.18 6.09 -2.74
CA ALA A 36 19.84 6.19 -3.29
C ALA A 36 19.16 4.80 -3.27
N ARG A 37 17.91 4.75 -2.82
CA ARG A 37 17.14 3.50 -2.81
C ARG A 37 17.07 2.89 -4.20
N ASN A 38 17.49 1.64 -4.34
CA ASN A 38 17.46 0.92 -5.59
C ASN A 38 17.26 -0.58 -5.34
N LEU A 39 16.04 -1.06 -5.56
CA LEU A 39 15.68 -2.45 -5.31
C LEU A 39 16.36 -3.43 -6.27
N LYS A 40 16.66 -3.00 -7.50
CA LYS A 40 17.38 -3.83 -8.47
C LYS A 40 18.83 -4.07 -8.04
N GLU A 41 19.49 -3.04 -7.50
CA GLU A 41 20.83 -3.20 -6.93
C GLU A 41 20.80 -4.02 -5.63
N ALA A 42 19.82 -3.77 -4.74
CA ALA A 42 19.65 -4.60 -3.54
C ALA A 42 19.50 -6.09 -3.90
N LYS A 43 18.69 -6.41 -4.91
CA LYS A 43 18.51 -7.77 -5.42
C LYS A 43 19.84 -8.41 -5.84
N LYS A 44 20.68 -7.70 -6.62
CA LYS A 44 22.00 -8.19 -7.07
C LYS A 44 22.93 -8.51 -5.89
N PHE A 45 22.88 -7.73 -4.82
CA PHE A 45 23.67 -8.00 -3.63
C PHE A 45 23.18 -9.25 -2.88
N TYR A 46 21.85 -9.42 -2.73
CA TYR A 46 21.30 -10.62 -2.11
C TYR A 46 21.57 -11.90 -2.92
N GLU A 47 21.60 -11.83 -4.25
CA GLU A 47 21.91 -12.97 -5.14
C GLU A 47 23.32 -13.52 -4.95
N LYS A 48 24.27 -12.70 -4.48
CA LYS A 48 25.65 -13.11 -4.20
C LYS A 48 25.81 -13.84 -2.86
N ILE A 49 24.79 -13.85 -2.02
CA ILE A 49 24.85 -14.38 -0.66
C ILE A 49 24.17 -15.76 -0.63
N ASN A 50 24.73 -16.69 0.15
CA ASN A 50 24.08 -17.97 0.36
C ASN A 50 22.63 -17.76 0.87
N PRO A 51 21.61 -18.40 0.25
CA PRO A 51 20.22 -18.25 0.65
C PRO A 51 19.93 -18.57 2.12
N ASN A 52 20.72 -19.45 2.71
CA ASN A 52 20.59 -19.84 4.13
C ASN A 52 21.26 -18.86 5.10
N TYR A 53 21.92 -17.81 4.60
CA TYR A 53 22.54 -16.80 5.45
C TYR A 53 21.48 -15.84 5.99
N LYS A 54 21.30 -15.79 7.32
CA LYS A 54 20.28 -14.95 7.98
C LYS A 54 18.90 -15.12 7.33
N ASP A 55 18.27 -14.02 6.97
CA ASP A 55 16.96 -13.96 6.32
C ASP A 55 17.04 -13.57 4.82
N VAL A 56 18.17 -13.87 4.17
CA VAL A 56 18.46 -13.50 2.77
C VAL A 56 17.35 -13.96 1.83
N SER A 57 16.94 -15.23 1.88
CA SER A 57 15.86 -15.75 1.02
C SER A 57 14.58 -14.96 1.16
N ARG A 58 14.18 -14.65 2.40
CA ARG A 58 12.99 -13.86 2.67
C ARG A 58 13.09 -12.42 2.15
N GLN A 59 14.25 -11.77 2.30
CA GLN A 59 14.48 -10.42 1.80
C GLN A 59 14.53 -10.39 0.28
N TYR A 60 15.16 -11.39 -0.33
CA TYR A 60 15.24 -11.54 -1.79
C TYR A 60 13.86 -11.70 -2.42
N GLU A 61 13.05 -12.62 -1.90
CA GLU A 61 11.65 -12.81 -2.36
C GLU A 61 10.83 -11.53 -2.23
N LYS A 62 10.98 -10.83 -1.11
CA LYS A 62 10.31 -9.56 -0.87
C LYS A 62 10.68 -8.51 -1.92
N ILE A 63 11.97 -8.38 -2.25
CA ILE A 63 12.45 -7.44 -3.26
C ILE A 63 11.96 -7.82 -4.65
N CYS A 64 11.98 -9.10 -5.01
CA CYS A 64 11.47 -9.57 -6.30
C CYS A 64 9.99 -9.21 -6.49
N ARG A 65 9.16 -9.32 -5.44
CA ARG A 65 7.76 -8.91 -5.46
C ARG A 65 7.62 -7.39 -5.68
N TYR A 66 8.40 -6.59 -4.98
CA TYR A 66 8.36 -5.13 -5.16
C TYR A 66 8.76 -4.70 -6.58
N ILE A 67 9.83 -5.29 -7.15
CA ILE A 67 10.27 -5.00 -8.51
C ILE A 67 9.16 -5.36 -9.50
N LYS A 68 8.57 -6.56 -9.37
CA LYS A 68 7.47 -7.01 -10.24
C LYS A 68 6.26 -6.08 -10.17
N ASN A 69 5.89 -5.64 -8.97
CA ASN A 69 4.76 -4.73 -8.77
C ASN A 69 5.04 -3.34 -9.36
N ASP A 70 6.29 -2.84 -9.25
CA ASP A 70 6.69 -1.56 -9.83
C ASP A 70 6.70 -1.62 -11.38
N GLU A 71 7.11 -2.75 -11.95
CA GLU A 71 7.06 -2.99 -13.40
C GLU A 71 5.60 -3.06 -13.90
N LEU A 72 4.72 -3.80 -13.22
CA LEU A 72 3.29 -3.85 -13.52
C LEU A 72 2.61 -2.48 -13.40
N LYS A 73 3.05 -1.63 -12.47
CA LYS A 73 2.55 -0.26 -12.34
C LYS A 73 2.96 0.60 -13.54
N LYS A 74 4.20 0.51 -13.97
CA LYS A 74 4.71 1.23 -15.14
C LYS A 74 4.03 0.78 -16.44
N GLU A 75 3.77 -0.52 -16.60
CA GLU A 75 3.01 -1.03 -17.75
C GLU A 75 1.58 -0.46 -17.78
N ARG A 76 0.93 -0.32 -16.62
CA ARG A 76 -0.41 0.32 -16.53
C ARG A 76 -0.38 1.82 -16.83
N GLU A 77 0.64 2.51 -16.38
CA GLU A 77 0.82 3.94 -16.66
C GLU A 77 1.07 4.17 -18.16
N SER A 78 1.88 3.34 -18.82
CA SER A 78 2.13 3.42 -20.27
C SER A 78 0.89 3.07 -21.11
N TYR A 79 -0.02 2.24 -20.60
CA TYR A 79 -1.29 1.93 -21.28
C TYR A 79 -2.28 3.09 -21.21
N ASN A 80 -2.21 3.90 -20.14
CA ASN A 80 -3.04 5.09 -19.98
C ASN A 80 -2.54 6.31 -20.78
N GLU A 81 -1.25 6.40 -21.08
CA GLU A 81 -0.69 7.51 -21.88
C GLU A 81 -0.97 7.38 -23.39
N ASN A 82 -1.28 6.18 -23.90
CA ASN A 82 -1.64 5.95 -25.29
C ASN A 82 -3.14 6.05 -25.61
N SER A 83 -3.96 6.40 -24.66
CA SER A 83 -5.37 6.69 -24.85
C SER A 83 -5.56 8.21 -24.84
N ASP A 84 -5.50 8.77 -26.04
CA ASP A 84 -5.86 10.16 -26.37
C ASP A 84 -7.30 10.44 -25.90
N TYR A 85 -7.47 11.06 -24.73
CA TYR A 85 -8.77 11.41 -24.20
C TYR A 85 -8.97 12.91 -24.28
N THR A 86 -9.48 13.33 -25.45
CA THR A 86 -10.10 14.63 -25.65
C THR A 86 -11.21 14.86 -24.62
N SER A 87 -11.09 15.98 -23.93
CA SER A 87 -12.06 16.51 -22.99
C SER A 87 -13.47 16.55 -23.59
N THR A 88 -14.36 15.74 -23.06
CA THR A 88 -15.79 16.01 -23.08
C THR A 88 -16.39 15.67 -21.72
N SER A 89 -16.84 16.72 -21.05
CA SER A 89 -17.71 16.68 -19.89
C SER A 89 -18.97 15.92 -20.25
N SER A 90 -19.13 14.71 -19.73
CA SER A 90 -20.46 14.14 -19.44
C SER A 90 -20.35 12.71 -18.93
N THR A 91 -21.12 12.42 -17.90
CA THR A 91 -21.53 11.12 -17.39
C THR A 91 -20.43 10.26 -16.75
N ILE A 92 -20.40 10.29 -15.42
CA ILE A 92 -19.82 9.24 -14.59
C ILE A 92 -20.61 7.96 -14.87
N SER A 93 -20.16 7.19 -15.85
CA SER A 93 -20.60 5.81 -16.10
C SER A 93 -19.56 4.86 -15.54
N SER A 94 -19.90 4.28 -14.39
CA SER A 94 -19.64 2.91 -13.98
C SER A 94 -18.39 2.24 -14.54
N SER A 95 -17.33 2.18 -13.78
CA SER A 95 -16.57 1.02 -13.34
C SER A 95 -15.22 1.37 -12.73
N SER A 96 -15.11 2.29 -11.82
CA SER A 96 -13.92 2.34 -10.98
C SER A 96 -14.10 1.39 -9.79
N SER A 97 -13.86 0.13 -10.06
CA SER A 97 -13.88 -0.96 -9.08
C SER A 97 -12.67 -0.93 -8.14
N PHE A 98 -12.12 0.25 -7.83
CA PHE A 98 -10.88 0.35 -7.05
C PHE A 98 -11.15 0.55 -5.56
N CYS A 99 -10.78 -0.45 -4.76
CA CYS A 99 -10.59 -0.29 -3.32
C CYS A 99 -9.09 -0.03 -3.06
N PHE A 100 -8.63 1.23 -3.11
CA PHE A 100 -7.21 1.59 -3.11
C PHE A 100 -6.40 0.93 -2.01
N ILE A 101 -6.78 1.12 -0.74
CA ILE A 101 -6.04 0.60 0.43
C ILE A 101 -6.09 -0.93 0.45
N THR A 102 -7.27 -1.54 0.23
CA THR A 102 -7.43 -3.00 0.21
C THR A 102 -6.67 -3.63 -0.94
N THR A 103 -6.71 -3.03 -2.13
CA THR A 103 -5.95 -3.51 -3.30
C THR A 103 -4.44 -3.43 -3.04
N ALA A 104 -3.96 -2.33 -2.44
CA ALA A 104 -2.56 -2.19 -2.07
C ALA A 104 -2.14 -3.23 -1.02
N ALA A 105 -2.99 -3.50 -0.03
CA ALA A 105 -2.76 -4.55 0.97
C ALA A 105 -2.73 -5.95 0.33
N CYS A 106 -3.67 -6.27 -0.58
CA CYS A 106 -3.65 -7.54 -1.32
C CYS A 106 -2.34 -7.72 -2.09
N LEU A 107 -1.91 -6.71 -2.82
CA LEU A 107 -0.67 -6.74 -3.60
C LEU A 107 0.57 -6.88 -2.69
N ALA A 108 0.61 -6.15 -1.59
CA ALA A 108 1.70 -6.22 -0.63
C ALA A 108 1.82 -7.61 0.01
N LEU A 109 0.69 -8.28 0.27
CA LEU A 109 0.61 -9.62 0.85
C LEU A 109 0.71 -10.75 -0.19
N ASN A 110 0.94 -10.40 -1.45
CA ASN A 110 1.00 -11.35 -2.57
C ASN A 110 -0.30 -12.16 -2.75
N LYS A 111 -1.44 -11.58 -2.42
CA LYS A 111 -2.75 -12.13 -2.75
C LYS A 111 -3.12 -11.74 -4.18
N ASP A 112 -4.01 -12.51 -4.78
CA ASP A 112 -4.54 -12.18 -6.10
C ASP A 112 -5.30 -10.84 -6.03
N LYS A 113 -5.16 -10.02 -7.09
CA LYS A 113 -5.93 -8.78 -7.27
C LYS A 113 -7.45 -9.00 -7.34
N ASP A 114 -7.87 -10.23 -7.52
CA ASP A 114 -9.26 -10.69 -7.57
C ASP A 114 -9.55 -11.71 -6.46
N CYS A 115 -8.82 -11.63 -5.32
CA CYS A 115 -9.09 -12.50 -4.18
C CYS A 115 -10.52 -12.30 -3.65
N ASN A 116 -11.06 -13.35 -3.03
CA ASN A 116 -12.44 -13.36 -2.55
C ASN A 116 -12.74 -12.19 -1.60
N GLU A 117 -11.82 -11.89 -0.70
CA GLU A 117 -11.97 -10.82 0.29
C GLU A 117 -12.13 -9.46 -0.39
N LEU A 118 -11.31 -9.18 -1.41
CA LEU A 118 -11.39 -7.91 -2.15
C LEU A 118 -12.69 -7.82 -2.98
N ASN A 119 -13.10 -8.91 -3.60
CA ASN A 119 -14.32 -8.94 -4.39
C ASN A 119 -15.58 -8.76 -3.53
N GLU A 120 -15.64 -9.39 -2.36
CA GLU A 120 -16.77 -9.20 -1.42
C GLU A 120 -16.81 -7.79 -0.84
N LEU A 121 -15.67 -7.18 -0.51
CA LEU A 121 -15.61 -5.78 -0.07
C LEU A 121 -16.03 -4.80 -1.18
N ARG A 122 -15.72 -5.09 -2.44
CA ARG A 122 -16.21 -4.28 -3.58
C ARG A 122 -17.72 -4.38 -3.72
N LYS A 123 -18.27 -5.59 -3.70
CA LYS A 123 -19.72 -5.83 -3.74
C LYS A 123 -20.43 -5.13 -2.57
N PHE A 124 -19.87 -5.26 -1.37
CA PHE A 124 -20.40 -4.62 -0.17
C PHE A 124 -20.44 -3.09 -0.32
N ARG A 125 -19.36 -2.47 -0.80
CA ARG A 125 -19.33 -1.04 -1.09
C ARG A 125 -20.45 -0.65 -2.06
N ASP A 126 -20.58 -1.39 -3.17
CA ASP A 126 -21.49 -1.06 -4.25
C ASP A 126 -22.96 -1.28 -3.84
N SER A 127 -23.25 -2.31 -3.07
CA SER A 127 -24.62 -2.66 -2.67
C SER A 127 -25.10 -2.00 -1.37
N HIS A 128 -24.21 -1.83 -0.38
CA HIS A 128 -24.60 -1.36 0.95
C HIS A 128 -24.15 0.05 1.27
N ILE A 129 -23.00 0.51 0.76
CA ILE A 129 -22.53 1.85 1.06
C ILE A 129 -23.11 2.84 0.03
N LEU A 130 -22.92 2.60 -1.25
CA LEU A 130 -23.44 3.46 -2.32
C LEU A 130 -24.99 3.46 -2.41
N GLY A 131 -25.63 2.37 -2.01
CA GLY A 131 -27.12 2.27 -1.99
C GLY A 131 -27.80 3.01 -0.85
N ASN A 132 -27.08 3.52 0.16
CA ASN A 132 -27.64 4.12 1.38
C ASN A 132 -27.76 5.65 1.34
N GLY A 133 -28.09 6.23 0.17
CA GLY A 133 -28.40 7.66 0.00
C GLY A 133 -27.15 8.58 -0.07
N GLU A 134 -27.38 9.90 0.11
CA GLU A 134 -26.31 10.91 -0.02
C GLU A 134 -25.12 10.67 0.91
N ASP A 135 -25.36 10.25 2.12
CA ASP A 135 -24.32 9.96 3.11
C ASP A 135 -23.34 8.87 2.68
N GLY A 136 -23.83 7.83 1.99
CA GLY A 136 -22.99 6.74 1.49
C GLY A 136 -22.15 7.17 0.29
N ASN A 137 -22.74 7.95 -0.60
CA ASN A 137 -22.06 8.50 -1.76
C ASN A 137 -20.92 9.46 -1.35
N ASP A 138 -21.19 10.36 -0.41
CA ASP A 138 -20.18 11.28 0.14
C ASP A 138 -18.98 10.53 0.76
N LEU A 139 -19.26 9.46 1.48
CA LEU A 139 -18.22 8.64 2.11
C LEU A 139 -17.33 7.95 1.08
N VAL A 140 -17.92 7.36 0.05
CA VAL A 140 -17.20 6.66 -1.01
C VAL A 140 -16.43 7.66 -1.89
N GLU A 141 -17.02 8.80 -2.25
CA GLU A 141 -16.33 9.85 -2.99
C GLU A 141 -15.11 10.35 -2.25
N GLU A 142 -15.25 10.61 -0.94
CA GLU A 142 -14.14 11.04 -0.11
C GLU A 142 -13.06 9.97 -0.01
N TYR A 143 -13.43 8.70 0.13
CA TYR A 143 -12.48 7.59 0.12
C TYR A 143 -11.68 7.54 -1.19
N TYR A 144 -12.33 7.74 -2.34
CA TYR A 144 -11.65 7.79 -3.63
C TYR A 144 -10.68 8.97 -3.74
N ARG A 145 -11.02 10.09 -3.14
CA ARG A 145 -10.15 11.27 -3.12
C ARG A 145 -8.90 11.07 -2.27
N ILE A 146 -9.04 10.45 -1.08
CA ILE A 146 -7.95 10.33 -0.11
C ILE A 146 -7.16 9.01 -0.21
N GLY A 147 -7.78 7.94 -0.68
CA GLY A 147 -7.20 6.59 -0.74
C GLY A 147 -5.86 6.51 -1.46
N PRO A 148 -5.69 7.11 -2.66
CA PRO A 148 -4.40 7.15 -3.35
C PRO A 148 -3.30 7.84 -2.55
N THR A 149 -3.66 8.93 -1.84
CA THR A 149 -2.73 9.68 -0.99
C THR A 149 -2.27 8.84 0.20
N ILE A 150 -3.19 8.15 0.86
CA ILE A 150 -2.88 7.24 1.98
C ILE A 150 -1.94 6.13 1.52
N VAL A 151 -2.25 5.46 0.41
CA VAL A 151 -1.40 4.40 -0.16
C VAL A 151 0.01 4.93 -0.45
N ASN A 152 0.13 6.12 -1.03
CA ASN A 152 1.42 6.73 -1.32
C ASN A 152 2.22 7.04 -0.04
N TYR A 153 1.56 7.43 1.07
CA TYR A 153 2.25 7.60 2.36
C TYR A 153 2.71 6.25 2.93
N ILE A 154 1.86 5.22 2.92
CA ILE A 154 2.22 3.87 3.38
C ILE A 154 3.41 3.33 2.58
N ASP A 155 3.41 3.48 1.26
CA ASP A 155 4.47 2.97 0.38
C ASP A 155 5.82 3.65 0.62
N ARG A 156 5.84 4.85 1.21
CA ARG A 156 7.06 5.59 1.58
C ARG A 156 7.57 5.25 2.97
N GLU A 157 6.80 4.52 3.77
CA GLU A 157 7.22 4.12 5.11
C GLU A 157 8.41 3.15 5.07
N TRP A 158 9.09 3.07 6.20
CA TRP A 158 10.24 2.15 6.38
C TRP A 158 9.89 0.68 6.08
N ASN A 159 8.69 0.24 6.46
CA ASN A 159 8.22 -1.11 6.28
C ASN A 159 6.73 -1.14 5.87
N PRO A 160 6.41 -0.82 4.61
CA PRO A 160 5.03 -0.83 4.11
C PRO A 160 4.35 -2.19 4.28
N PHE A 161 5.12 -3.28 4.13
CA PHE A 161 4.60 -4.64 4.27
C PHE A 161 4.02 -4.91 5.68
N ALA A 162 4.70 -4.45 6.74
CA ALA A 162 4.19 -4.61 8.09
C ALA A 162 2.88 -3.84 8.28
N ILE A 163 2.80 -2.61 7.75
CA ILE A 163 1.59 -1.80 7.83
C ILE A 163 0.44 -2.46 7.06
N TYR A 164 0.68 -2.94 5.84
CA TYR A 164 -0.36 -3.65 5.08
C TYR A 164 -0.76 -4.97 5.72
N THR A 165 0.16 -5.66 6.42
CA THR A 165 -0.17 -6.87 7.19
C THR A 165 -1.06 -6.55 8.37
N GLU A 166 -0.76 -5.50 9.12
CA GLU A 166 -1.58 -5.00 10.22
C GLU A 166 -2.97 -4.58 9.74
N LEU A 167 -3.05 -3.77 8.67
CA LEU A 167 -4.33 -3.39 8.07
C LEU A 167 -5.16 -4.58 7.60
N TRP A 168 -4.49 -5.60 7.06
CA TRP A 168 -5.16 -6.82 6.63
C TRP A 168 -5.77 -7.58 7.81
N GLN A 169 -4.99 -7.79 8.86
CA GLN A 169 -5.39 -8.59 10.02
C GLN A 169 -6.40 -7.88 10.91
N ASP A 170 -6.22 -6.57 11.12
CA ASP A 170 -6.98 -5.83 12.12
C ASP A 170 -8.26 -5.19 11.56
N TYR A 171 -8.33 -4.99 10.21
CA TYR A 171 -9.47 -4.30 9.61
C TYR A 171 -10.07 -5.01 8.39
N ILE A 172 -9.23 -5.41 7.40
CA ILE A 172 -9.74 -5.91 6.12
C ILE A 172 -10.39 -7.28 6.30
N LEU A 173 -9.69 -8.21 6.95
CA LEU A 173 -10.21 -9.54 7.23
C LEU A 173 -11.42 -9.51 8.19
N PRO A 174 -11.40 -8.79 9.32
CA PRO A 174 -12.59 -8.64 10.15
C PRO A 174 -13.79 -8.03 9.43
N SER A 175 -13.58 -7.00 8.58
CA SER A 175 -14.67 -6.45 7.77
C SER A 175 -15.27 -7.50 6.82
N TYR A 176 -14.42 -8.28 6.18
CA TYR A 176 -14.86 -9.38 5.31
C TYR A 176 -15.67 -10.43 6.09
N ASP A 177 -15.21 -10.83 7.28
CA ASP A 177 -15.90 -11.80 8.12
C ASP A 177 -17.28 -11.28 8.57
N MET A 178 -17.39 -9.99 8.94
CA MET A 178 -18.67 -9.35 9.27
C MET A 178 -19.63 -9.34 8.07
N ILE A 179 -19.13 -9.10 6.86
CA ILE A 179 -19.96 -9.18 5.64
C ILE A 179 -20.49 -10.59 5.44
N LYS A 180 -19.68 -11.62 5.63
CA LYS A 180 -20.09 -13.03 5.52
C LYS A 180 -21.17 -13.40 6.55
N GLU A 181 -21.15 -12.77 7.71
CA GLU A 181 -22.15 -12.93 8.77
C GLU A 181 -23.38 -12.03 8.60
N ASN A 182 -23.49 -11.28 7.49
CA ASN A 182 -24.53 -10.27 7.23
C ASN A 182 -24.59 -9.13 8.26
N LYS A 183 -23.50 -8.88 8.99
CA LYS A 183 -23.32 -7.77 9.93
C LYS A 183 -22.76 -6.54 9.20
N ASN A 184 -23.53 -6.01 8.26
CA ASN A 184 -23.07 -5.01 7.30
C ASN A 184 -22.69 -3.66 7.96
N GLU A 185 -23.41 -3.23 8.99
CA GLU A 185 -23.08 -1.97 9.70
C GLU A 185 -21.78 -2.12 10.51
N ASP A 186 -21.52 -3.28 11.12
CA ASP A 186 -20.26 -3.54 11.82
C ASP A 186 -19.09 -3.56 10.85
N ALA A 187 -19.24 -4.22 9.70
CA ALA A 187 -18.24 -4.21 8.62
C ALA A 187 -17.89 -2.79 8.15
N LYS A 188 -18.92 -1.96 7.96
CA LYS A 188 -18.75 -0.55 7.58
C LYS A 188 -18.01 0.25 8.64
N LEU A 189 -18.36 0.07 9.91
CA LEU A 189 -17.69 0.77 11.02
C LEU A 189 -16.20 0.39 11.14
N ILE A 190 -15.87 -0.89 11.02
CA ILE A 190 -14.48 -1.38 11.01
C ILE A 190 -13.70 -0.74 9.88
N TYR A 191 -14.28 -0.69 8.67
CA TYR A 191 -13.60 -0.11 7.50
C TYR A 191 -13.42 1.42 7.64
N ILE A 192 -14.41 2.12 8.18
CA ILE A 192 -14.32 3.56 8.48
C ILE A 192 -13.22 3.82 9.52
N GLU A 193 -13.13 3.01 10.57
CA GLU A 193 -12.09 3.18 11.59
C GLU A 193 -10.69 2.96 11.04
N MET A 194 -10.51 2.01 10.11
CA MET A 194 -9.27 1.85 9.37
C MET A 194 -8.88 3.12 8.62
N VAL A 195 -9.79 3.67 7.82
CA VAL A 195 -9.52 4.88 7.02
C VAL A 195 -9.27 6.08 7.94
N LYS A 196 -10.04 6.21 9.02
CA LYS A 196 -9.87 7.26 10.02
C LYS A 196 -8.49 7.22 10.66
N SER A 197 -8.05 6.04 11.15
CA SER A 197 -6.75 5.87 11.78
C SER A 197 -5.59 6.25 10.84
N LEU A 198 -5.72 5.92 9.55
CA LEU A 198 -4.75 6.27 8.53
C LEU A 198 -4.75 7.78 8.20
N CYS A 199 -5.92 8.42 8.15
CA CYS A 199 -6.01 9.86 7.97
C CYS A 199 -5.36 10.62 9.13
N GLU A 200 -5.59 10.18 10.36
CA GLU A 200 -5.00 10.77 11.56
C GLU A 200 -3.47 10.53 11.60
N LYS A 201 -3.02 9.31 11.29
CA LYS A 201 -1.60 8.96 11.25
C LYS A 201 -0.82 9.79 10.25
N TYR A 202 -1.35 9.95 9.04
CA TYR A 202 -0.66 10.63 7.94
C TYR A 202 -1.09 12.09 7.76
N ASN A 203 -1.93 12.60 8.64
CA ASN A 203 -2.46 13.97 8.59
C ASN A 203 -3.11 14.29 7.23
N VAL A 204 -3.89 13.36 6.68
CA VAL A 204 -4.57 13.52 5.38
C VAL A 204 -5.86 14.31 5.58
N PRO A 205 -6.02 15.48 4.93
CA PRO A 205 -7.21 16.30 5.10
C PRO A 205 -8.46 15.60 4.54
N VAL A 206 -9.54 15.62 5.34
CA VAL A 206 -10.85 15.02 5.02
C VAL A 206 -11.92 16.12 5.00
N LYS A 207 -12.97 15.96 4.20
CA LYS A 207 -14.11 16.91 4.17
C LYS A 207 -14.68 17.14 5.58
N LYS A 208 -14.98 18.39 5.95
CA LYS A 208 -15.40 18.80 7.31
C LYS A 208 -16.65 18.07 7.83
N ASN A 209 -17.63 17.81 6.96
CA ASN A 209 -18.84 17.05 7.29
C ASN A 209 -18.50 15.62 7.72
N ILE A 210 -17.60 14.94 6.99
CA ILE A 210 -17.15 13.58 7.29
C ILE A 210 -16.29 13.56 8.55
N MET A 211 -15.36 14.52 8.71
CA MET A 211 -14.57 14.67 9.94
C MET A 211 -15.46 14.76 11.17
N LYS A 212 -16.50 15.60 11.12
CA LYS A 212 -17.43 15.78 12.23
C LYS A 212 -18.25 14.52 12.49
N LYS A 213 -18.78 13.89 11.44
CA LYS A 213 -19.63 12.70 11.54
C LYS A 213 -18.89 11.50 12.14
N TYR A 214 -17.65 11.27 11.76
CA TYR A 214 -16.83 10.12 12.17
C TYR A 214 -15.74 10.47 13.19
N SER A 215 -15.78 11.68 13.76
CA SER A 215 -14.85 12.15 14.80
C SER A 215 -13.37 12.02 14.42
N ILE A 216 -13.01 12.31 13.15
CA ILE A 216 -11.65 12.26 12.64
C ILE A 216 -10.86 13.48 13.15
N LYS A 217 -9.71 13.24 13.78
CA LYS A 217 -8.84 14.29 14.34
C LYS A 217 -7.58 14.43 13.48
N ILE A 218 -7.48 15.54 12.75
CA ILE A 218 -6.29 15.91 11.98
C ILE A 218 -5.59 17.03 12.71
N LYS A 219 -4.26 16.93 12.83
CA LYS A 219 -3.40 17.93 13.53
C LYS A 219 -3.08 19.13 12.64
#